data_b1cd16389664d128b1beab9f88fee64b
#
_entry.id   b1cd16389664d128b1beab9f88fee64b
#
_cell.length_a   1.000
_cell.length_b   1.000
_cell.length_c   1.000
_cell.angle_alpha   90.00
_cell.angle_beta   90.00
_cell.angle_gamma   90.00
#
_symmetry.space_group_name_H-M   'P 1'
#
loop_
_entity.id
_entity.type
_entity.pdbx_description
1 polymer ?
#
loop_
_entity_poly.entity_id
_entity_poly.type
_entity_poly.pdbx_seq_one_letter_code
_entity_poly.pdbx_strand_id
1 'polypeptide(L)'
;MTDWTIEELSSWDGKIGEIARNYGLNWYDIDYEIIDYHEMISAMSYTGLPTHYRHWSFGKAYERTHTLYNAGASGLPYEMIINSDPSISYLMAENQMYIHILTMAHCVGHSDFFKNNRMFFDTSPELIIPRFKAAARYVKELIEDPSIGIGEVETIIDACHSIKYQIPRYPGIKRRSHAELKQIYAQKILEDTIGEYDDFDLQKIPLEHDYNIMSFISDHSRNLNEWQRNLMSIVEESSHYFIPQALTKVMNEGWAVLMHEKIVKELNLPDKYYIPFVKLHNQVVRTHLGRVNPYHLGYNIFKKIEERDGFEACLLAREVHNDITFLRSYLDEEMCQELNLFSYSYKKSKDYVSIDETSDNEGWEKVRDSLIKTVGLNSIPVIYVEEMQKDHTLILRHEHDGRDLEMQYARKVFEYIQELWGDEVQLYTLLEGELWEF
;
A
#
# COMPACT_ATOMS: atom_id res chain seq x y z
N MET A 1 15.28 -27.94 19.08
CA MET A 1 16.60 -27.35 18.85
C MET A 1 16.59 -26.79 17.43
N THR A 2 17.03 -25.57 17.25
CA THR A 2 17.25 -24.97 15.94
C THR A 2 18.32 -25.75 15.19
N ASP A 3 18.20 -25.88 13.88
CA ASP A 3 19.17 -26.57 13.01
C ASP A 3 20.19 -25.58 12.39
N TRP A 4 20.33 -24.39 13.00
CA TRP A 4 21.15 -23.28 12.53
C TRP A 4 21.84 -22.53 13.69
N THR A 5 22.92 -21.80 13.34
CA THR A 5 23.61 -20.82 14.19
C THR A 5 23.64 -19.46 13.48
N ILE A 6 23.92 -18.38 14.26
CA ILE A 6 24.04 -17.03 13.70
C ILE A 6 25.18 -16.93 12.70
N GLU A 7 26.30 -17.62 12.96
CA GLU A 7 27.46 -17.66 12.05
C GLU A 7 27.10 -18.34 10.73
N GLU A 8 26.29 -19.40 10.76
CA GLU A 8 25.82 -20.07 9.57
C GLU A 8 24.86 -19.18 8.78
N LEU A 9 23.92 -18.47 9.45
CA LEU A 9 23.02 -17.50 8.80
C LEU A 9 23.83 -16.38 8.13
N SER A 10 24.79 -15.79 8.82
CA SER A 10 25.67 -14.75 8.28
C SER A 10 26.48 -15.25 7.07
N SER A 11 26.94 -16.51 7.12
CA SER A 11 27.65 -17.12 5.97
C SER A 11 26.72 -17.27 4.74
N TRP A 12 25.46 -17.64 4.96
CA TRP A 12 24.49 -17.74 3.85
C TRP A 12 24.09 -16.36 3.31
N ASP A 13 23.90 -15.38 4.18
CA ASP A 13 23.62 -14.00 3.79
C ASP A 13 24.72 -13.42 2.89
N GLY A 14 25.99 -13.63 3.25
CA GLY A 14 27.13 -13.23 2.41
C GLY A 14 27.10 -13.84 1.00
N LYS A 15 26.77 -15.13 0.88
CA LYS A 15 26.65 -15.83 -0.42
C LYS A 15 25.44 -15.33 -1.21
N ILE A 16 24.30 -15.14 -0.56
CA ILE A 16 23.10 -14.57 -1.16
C ILE A 16 23.40 -13.20 -1.74
N GLY A 17 24.07 -12.33 -0.97
CA GLY A 17 24.45 -11.00 -1.42
C GLY A 17 25.44 -11.00 -2.59
N GLU A 18 26.38 -11.95 -2.63
CA GLU A 18 27.30 -12.10 -3.78
C GLU A 18 26.52 -12.43 -5.07
N ILE A 19 25.65 -13.43 -5.02
CA ILE A 19 24.83 -13.84 -6.16
C ILE A 19 23.87 -12.72 -6.59
N ALA A 20 23.23 -12.05 -5.64
CA ALA A 20 22.32 -10.93 -5.91
C ALA A 20 23.02 -9.79 -6.67
N ARG A 21 24.27 -9.44 -6.29
CA ARG A 21 25.07 -8.43 -7.03
C ARG A 21 25.38 -8.87 -8.46
N ASN A 22 25.62 -10.16 -8.69
CA ASN A 22 25.84 -10.68 -10.04
C ASN A 22 24.63 -10.52 -10.95
N TYR A 23 23.40 -10.54 -10.37
CA TYR A 23 22.15 -10.19 -11.07
C TYR A 23 21.93 -8.68 -11.21
N GLY A 24 22.82 -7.83 -10.72
CA GLY A 24 22.66 -6.37 -10.80
C GLY A 24 21.67 -5.79 -9.80
N LEU A 25 21.33 -6.50 -8.72
CA LEU A 25 20.49 -5.98 -7.67
C LEU A 25 21.23 -4.91 -6.85
N ASN A 26 20.49 -3.89 -6.44
CA ASN A 26 20.97 -2.78 -5.62
C ASN A 26 19.98 -2.50 -4.50
N TRP A 27 20.23 -3.07 -3.33
CA TRP A 27 19.32 -3.00 -2.17
C TRP A 27 19.91 -2.15 -1.03
N TYR A 28 19.09 -1.80 -0.04
CA TYR A 28 19.55 -1.27 1.25
C TYR A 28 20.14 -2.42 2.06
N ASP A 29 21.18 -2.15 2.83
CA ASP A 29 21.68 -3.13 3.80
C ASP A 29 20.52 -3.64 4.68
N ILE A 30 20.57 -4.91 5.07
CA ILE A 30 19.46 -5.53 5.81
C ILE A 30 19.97 -5.91 7.22
N ASP A 31 19.33 -5.34 8.22
CA ASP A 31 19.47 -5.75 9.62
C ASP A 31 18.46 -6.86 9.91
N TYR A 32 18.95 -8.09 10.14
CA TYR A 32 18.10 -9.23 10.47
C TYR A 32 17.90 -9.33 11.98
N GLU A 33 16.65 -9.29 12.43
CA GLU A 33 16.24 -9.52 13.81
C GLU A 33 15.61 -10.88 13.96
N ILE A 34 16.17 -11.74 14.83
CA ILE A 34 15.57 -13.04 15.14
C ILE A 34 14.55 -12.85 16.26
N ILE A 35 13.30 -13.12 15.97
CA ILE A 35 12.17 -12.90 16.88
C ILE A 35 11.32 -14.15 17.08
N ASP A 36 10.59 -14.21 18.19
CA ASP A 36 9.61 -15.27 18.42
C ASP A 36 8.27 -14.97 17.76
N TYR A 37 7.33 -15.94 17.86
CA TYR A 37 6.00 -15.78 17.22
C TYR A 37 5.15 -14.66 17.85
N HIS A 38 5.32 -14.34 19.13
CA HIS A 38 4.60 -13.24 19.79
C HIS A 38 5.10 -11.89 19.27
N GLU A 39 6.41 -11.77 19.14
CA GLU A 39 7.05 -10.58 18.56
C GLU A 39 6.66 -10.40 17.08
N MET A 40 6.59 -11.51 16.32
CA MET A 40 6.11 -11.47 14.93
C MET A 40 4.66 -10.98 14.84
N ILE A 41 3.75 -11.48 15.68
CA ILE A 41 2.35 -11.01 15.73
C ILE A 41 2.30 -9.52 16.11
N SER A 42 3.15 -9.09 17.05
CA SER A 42 3.26 -7.68 17.43
C SER A 42 3.73 -6.81 16.27
N ALA A 43 4.79 -7.22 15.56
CA ALA A 43 5.28 -6.53 14.36
C ALA A 43 4.20 -6.45 13.27
N MET A 44 3.49 -7.56 13.01
CA MET A 44 2.35 -7.56 12.07
C MET A 44 1.27 -6.55 12.45
N SER A 45 0.99 -6.39 13.74
CA SER A 45 -0.02 -5.45 14.23
C SER A 45 0.36 -4.00 13.98
N TYR A 46 1.65 -3.69 13.94
CA TYR A 46 2.22 -2.39 13.61
C TYR A 46 2.68 -2.28 12.14
N THR A 47 2.17 -3.16 11.26
CA THR A 47 2.53 -3.19 9.84
C THR A 47 4.05 -3.30 9.59
N GLY A 48 4.75 -4.03 10.45
CA GLY A 48 6.19 -4.27 10.40
C GLY A 48 7.03 -3.28 11.21
N LEU A 49 6.52 -2.12 11.56
CA LEU A 49 7.30 -1.10 12.25
C LEU A 49 7.63 -1.52 13.70
N PRO A 50 8.86 -1.28 14.19
CA PRO A 50 9.25 -1.62 15.56
C PRO A 50 8.53 -0.74 16.61
N THR A 51 8.00 0.40 16.18
CA THR A 51 7.26 1.34 17.03
C THR A 51 6.17 2.02 16.21
N HIS A 52 4.98 2.15 16.81
CA HIS A 52 3.87 2.89 16.23
C HIS A 52 3.19 3.71 17.33
N TYR A 53 2.44 4.77 16.96
CA TYR A 53 1.62 5.48 17.95
C TYR A 53 0.52 4.58 18.49
N ARG A 54 0.08 4.84 19.72
CA ARG A 54 -0.98 4.03 20.36
C ARG A 54 -2.33 4.32 19.72
N HIS A 55 -3.03 3.23 19.37
CA HIS A 55 -4.41 3.27 18.90
C HIS A 55 -5.07 1.90 19.11
N TRP A 56 -6.36 1.87 19.44
CA TRP A 56 -7.10 0.64 19.75
C TRP A 56 -7.06 -0.38 18.59
N SER A 57 -7.01 0.08 17.34
CA SER A 57 -7.03 -0.80 16.16
C SER A 57 -5.85 -1.75 16.10
N PHE A 58 -4.68 -1.34 16.59
CA PHE A 58 -3.49 -2.20 16.62
C PHE A 58 -3.63 -3.34 17.63
N GLY A 59 -4.19 -3.06 18.82
CA GLY A 59 -4.52 -4.10 19.80
C GLY A 59 -5.54 -5.10 19.27
N LYS A 60 -6.57 -4.60 18.57
CA LYS A 60 -7.55 -5.47 17.89
C LYS A 60 -6.92 -6.32 16.77
N ALA A 61 -5.98 -5.77 16.00
CA ALA A 61 -5.23 -6.50 14.98
C ALA A 61 -4.39 -7.62 15.62
N TYR A 62 -3.69 -7.32 16.72
CA TYR A 62 -2.93 -8.30 17.49
C TYR A 62 -3.81 -9.46 17.95
N GLU A 63 -4.89 -9.17 18.68
CA GLU A 63 -5.80 -10.18 19.21
C GLU A 63 -6.43 -11.06 18.12
N ARG A 64 -6.81 -10.46 17.00
CA ARG A 64 -7.33 -11.19 15.85
C ARG A 64 -6.30 -12.17 15.28
N THR A 65 -5.07 -11.71 15.04
CA THR A 65 -4.00 -12.53 14.46
C THR A 65 -3.59 -13.64 15.42
N HIS A 66 -3.43 -13.32 16.71
CA HIS A 66 -3.11 -14.28 17.76
C HIS A 66 -4.19 -15.37 17.90
N THR A 67 -5.47 -14.99 17.87
CA THR A 67 -6.59 -15.95 17.93
C THR A 67 -6.60 -16.88 16.71
N LEU A 68 -6.43 -16.36 15.49
CA LEU A 68 -6.40 -17.15 14.26
C LEU A 68 -5.20 -18.11 14.24
N TYR A 69 -4.03 -17.65 14.69
CA TYR A 69 -2.83 -18.47 14.79
C TYR A 69 -3.02 -19.62 15.79
N ASN A 70 -3.48 -19.34 17.00
CA ASN A 70 -3.72 -20.36 18.03
C ASN A 70 -4.81 -21.37 17.64
N ALA A 71 -5.80 -20.95 16.85
CA ALA A 71 -6.82 -21.83 16.31
C ALA A 71 -6.32 -22.67 15.10
N GLY A 72 -5.09 -22.47 14.64
CA GLY A 72 -4.56 -23.11 13.44
C GLY A 72 -5.25 -22.69 12.13
N ALA A 73 -6.03 -21.60 12.18
CA ALA A 73 -6.77 -21.10 11.01
C ALA A 73 -5.91 -20.24 10.08
N SER A 74 -4.78 -19.72 10.57
CA SER A 74 -3.81 -18.94 9.78
C SER A 74 -2.40 -19.25 10.27
N GLY A 75 -1.44 -19.36 9.32
CA GLY A 75 -0.01 -19.35 9.65
C GLY A 75 0.50 -17.91 9.83
N LEU A 76 1.69 -17.79 10.40
CA LEU A 76 2.45 -16.54 10.37
C LEU A 76 3.28 -16.46 9.10
N PRO A 77 3.63 -15.25 8.62
CA PRO A 77 4.59 -15.10 7.54
C PRO A 77 5.95 -15.62 7.98
N TYR A 78 6.74 -16.09 7.03
CA TYR A 78 8.13 -16.53 7.31
C TYR A 78 9.07 -15.35 7.50
N GLU A 79 8.70 -14.20 6.94
CA GLU A 79 9.44 -12.94 6.99
C GLU A 79 8.50 -11.75 7.14
N MET A 80 9.09 -10.67 7.58
CA MET A 80 8.55 -9.32 7.44
C MET A 80 9.72 -8.37 7.25
N ILE A 81 9.68 -7.56 6.19
CA ILE A 81 10.71 -6.57 5.91
C ILE A 81 10.14 -5.17 5.82
N ILE A 82 10.88 -4.21 6.34
CA ILE A 82 10.52 -2.80 6.42
C ILE A 82 11.34 -2.01 5.39
N ASN A 83 10.68 -1.13 4.65
CA ASN A 83 11.32 -0.14 3.80
C ASN A 83 11.98 0.95 4.65
N SER A 84 13.16 0.65 5.15
CA SER A 84 14.04 1.57 5.89
C SER A 84 15.48 1.44 5.37
N ASP A 85 16.34 2.36 5.71
CA ASP A 85 17.76 2.29 5.40
C ASP A 85 18.59 2.43 6.70
N PRO A 86 19.22 1.32 7.18
CA PRO A 86 19.12 -0.05 6.66
C PRO A 86 17.69 -0.63 6.74
N SER A 87 17.33 -1.57 5.83
CA SER A 87 16.09 -2.32 5.94
C SER A 87 16.10 -3.20 7.19
N ILE A 88 14.98 -3.29 7.91
CA ILE A 88 14.85 -4.21 9.05
C ILE A 88 14.06 -5.42 8.59
N SER A 89 14.59 -6.63 8.79
CA SER A 89 13.87 -7.87 8.46
C SER A 89 13.76 -8.75 9.70
N TYR A 90 12.51 -9.19 9.98
CA TYR A 90 12.23 -10.11 11.07
C TYR A 90 12.24 -11.56 10.57
N LEU A 91 13.03 -12.40 11.22
CA LEU A 91 13.13 -13.83 10.98
C LEU A 91 12.61 -14.59 12.20
N MET A 92 11.69 -15.53 12.01
CA MET A 92 11.16 -16.32 13.12
C MET A 92 12.20 -17.32 13.62
N ALA A 93 12.46 -17.31 14.94
CA ALA A 93 13.41 -18.20 15.60
C ALA A 93 13.12 -19.69 15.38
N GLU A 94 11.85 -20.04 15.19
CA GLU A 94 11.39 -21.42 14.98
C GLU A 94 11.63 -21.92 13.54
N ASN A 95 11.99 -21.06 12.61
CA ASN A 95 12.24 -21.44 11.23
C ASN A 95 13.46 -22.37 11.12
N GLN A 96 13.36 -23.34 10.22
CA GLN A 96 14.50 -24.19 9.85
C GLN A 96 15.45 -23.46 8.91
N MET A 97 16.71 -23.90 8.82
CA MET A 97 17.75 -23.25 8.01
C MET A 97 17.31 -22.96 6.58
N TYR A 98 16.65 -23.90 5.90
CA TYR A 98 16.23 -23.69 4.50
C TYR A 98 15.16 -22.59 4.35
N ILE A 99 14.34 -22.38 5.39
CA ILE A 99 13.37 -21.27 5.44
C ILE A 99 14.12 -19.95 5.58
N HIS A 100 15.11 -19.87 6.47
CA HIS A 100 15.93 -18.68 6.62
C HIS A 100 16.67 -18.32 5.33
N ILE A 101 17.27 -19.30 4.64
CA ILE A 101 17.93 -19.08 3.35
C ILE A 101 16.96 -18.49 2.31
N LEU A 102 15.76 -19.11 2.18
CA LEU A 102 14.71 -18.60 1.29
C LEU A 102 14.32 -17.17 1.67
N THR A 103 14.04 -16.96 2.96
CA THR A 103 13.57 -15.67 3.49
C THR A 103 14.60 -14.57 3.28
N MET A 104 15.87 -14.80 3.58
CA MET A 104 16.94 -13.83 3.34
C MET A 104 17.05 -13.46 1.86
N ALA A 105 17.04 -14.45 0.97
CA ALA A 105 17.05 -14.20 -0.48
C ALA A 105 15.80 -13.41 -0.95
N HIS A 106 14.63 -13.69 -0.37
CA HIS A 106 13.38 -13.00 -0.65
C HIS A 106 13.42 -11.54 -0.15
N CYS A 107 13.95 -11.32 1.04
CA CYS A 107 14.14 -9.98 1.62
C CYS A 107 15.11 -9.11 0.81
N VAL A 108 16.17 -9.70 0.24
CA VAL A 108 17.03 -8.97 -0.71
C VAL A 108 16.24 -8.49 -1.93
N GLY A 109 15.34 -9.33 -2.47
CA GLY A 109 14.45 -8.93 -3.55
C GLY A 109 13.53 -7.78 -3.17
N HIS A 110 12.92 -7.81 -2.00
CA HIS A 110 12.09 -6.73 -1.49
C HIS A 110 12.89 -5.43 -1.25
N SER A 111 14.05 -5.50 -0.62
CA SER A 111 14.88 -4.32 -0.35
C SER A 111 15.41 -3.69 -1.65
N ASP A 112 15.75 -4.52 -2.65
CA ASP A 112 16.07 -4.06 -4.00
C ASP A 112 14.87 -3.36 -4.66
N PHE A 113 13.67 -3.91 -4.51
CA PHE A 113 12.45 -3.28 -5.02
C PHE A 113 12.20 -1.92 -4.36
N PHE A 114 12.26 -1.82 -3.04
CA PHE A 114 12.08 -0.57 -2.30
C PHE A 114 13.06 0.52 -2.76
N LYS A 115 14.32 0.15 -2.98
CA LYS A 115 15.38 1.10 -3.33
C LYS A 115 15.27 1.61 -4.75
N ASN A 116 14.71 0.84 -5.67
CA ASN A 116 14.77 1.16 -7.10
C ASN A 116 13.42 1.48 -7.74
N ASN A 117 12.29 1.02 -7.18
CA ASN A 117 10.99 1.33 -7.78
C ASN A 117 10.60 2.79 -7.50
N ARG A 118 10.21 3.50 -8.56
CA ARG A 118 9.88 4.93 -8.52
C ARG A 118 8.79 5.30 -7.50
N MET A 119 7.91 4.37 -7.14
CA MET A 119 6.84 4.63 -6.17
C MET A 119 7.37 4.91 -4.77
N PHE A 120 8.59 4.45 -4.45
CA PHE A 120 9.22 4.59 -3.14
C PHE A 120 10.13 5.81 -3.00
N PHE A 121 10.35 6.61 -4.04
CA PHE A 121 11.32 7.72 -4.00
C PHE A 121 11.03 8.79 -2.94
N ASP A 122 9.76 8.99 -2.59
CA ASP A 122 9.35 9.99 -1.61
C ASP A 122 9.17 9.42 -0.19
N THR A 123 9.51 8.13 0.06
CA THR A 123 9.27 7.48 1.35
C THR A 123 10.28 7.84 2.44
N SER A 124 11.45 8.39 2.08
CA SER A 124 12.54 8.76 3.00
C SER A 124 12.90 7.62 3.98
N PRO A 125 13.35 6.46 3.49
CA PRO A 125 13.52 5.25 4.31
C PRO A 125 14.50 5.43 5.48
N GLU A 126 15.50 6.30 5.34
CA GLU A 126 16.47 6.64 6.38
C GLU A 126 15.83 7.37 7.59
N LEU A 127 14.68 8.01 7.39
CA LEU A 127 14.02 8.79 8.43
C LEU A 127 12.80 8.07 9.04
N ILE A 128 12.37 6.94 8.49
CA ILE A 128 11.08 6.35 8.86
C ILE A 128 11.04 5.90 10.32
N ILE A 129 12.08 5.22 10.81
CA ILE A 129 12.15 4.75 12.19
C ILE A 129 12.14 5.90 13.20
N PRO A 130 13.01 6.94 13.07
CA PRO A 130 12.94 8.08 13.98
C PRO A 130 11.63 8.86 13.89
N ARG A 131 11.00 8.98 12.72
CA ARG A 131 9.68 9.64 12.56
C ARG A 131 8.59 8.90 13.34
N PHE A 132 8.47 7.58 13.18
CA PHE A 132 7.48 6.80 13.92
C PHE A 132 7.73 6.81 15.44
N LYS A 133 9.00 6.81 15.88
CA LYS A 133 9.34 6.98 17.31
C LYS A 133 8.92 8.36 17.83
N ALA A 134 9.11 9.41 17.05
CA ALA A 134 8.69 10.76 17.42
C ALA A 134 7.15 10.86 17.49
N ALA A 135 6.46 10.35 16.48
CA ALA A 135 4.99 10.28 16.45
C ALA A 135 4.42 9.52 17.65
N ALA A 136 5.00 8.34 17.96
CA ALA A 136 4.57 7.55 19.11
C ALA A 136 4.74 8.29 20.43
N ARG A 137 5.83 9.04 20.59
CA ARG A 137 6.07 9.88 21.78
C ARG A 137 5.06 11.00 21.86
N TYR A 138 4.85 11.75 20.78
CA TYR A 138 3.91 12.86 20.74
C TYR A 138 2.46 12.40 21.08
N VAL A 139 1.99 11.32 20.44
CA VAL A 139 0.66 10.77 20.74
C VAL A 139 0.57 10.31 22.19
N LYS A 140 1.62 9.72 22.75
CA LYS A 140 1.65 9.32 24.16
C LYS A 140 1.52 10.54 25.09
N GLU A 141 2.23 11.63 24.81
CA GLU A 141 2.17 12.89 25.59
C GLU A 141 0.75 13.45 25.58
N LEU A 142 0.05 13.46 24.44
CA LEU A 142 -1.35 13.89 24.35
C LEU A 142 -2.31 12.98 25.14
N ILE A 143 -2.11 11.66 25.10
CA ILE A 143 -2.93 10.70 25.87
C ILE A 143 -2.76 10.91 27.37
N GLU A 144 -1.54 11.27 27.82
CA GLU A 144 -1.21 11.48 29.23
C GLU A 144 -1.56 12.90 29.71
N ASP A 145 -1.89 13.83 28.81
CA ASP A 145 -2.34 15.17 29.15
C ASP A 145 -3.78 15.12 29.73
N PRO A 146 -4.00 15.54 31.01
CA PRO A 146 -5.33 15.50 31.61
C PRO A 146 -6.38 16.39 30.94
N SER A 147 -5.97 17.37 30.13
CA SER A 147 -6.87 18.27 29.40
C SER A 147 -7.32 17.70 28.06
N ILE A 148 -6.68 16.64 27.56
CA ILE A 148 -6.97 15.99 26.28
C ILE A 148 -7.44 14.54 26.55
N GLY A 149 -6.50 13.66 26.91
CA GLY A 149 -6.79 12.28 27.22
C GLY A 149 -6.98 11.37 26.02
N ILE A 150 -7.05 10.06 26.29
CA ILE A 150 -7.10 9.01 25.24
C ILE A 150 -8.32 9.13 24.33
N GLY A 151 -9.50 9.47 24.87
CA GLY A 151 -10.74 9.51 24.09
C GLY A 151 -10.68 10.53 22.96
N GLU A 152 -10.26 11.76 23.25
CA GLU A 152 -10.13 12.81 22.24
C GLU A 152 -9.08 12.47 21.19
N VAL A 153 -7.93 11.91 21.61
CA VAL A 153 -6.87 11.50 20.69
C VAL A 153 -7.35 10.39 19.75
N GLU A 154 -8.02 9.36 20.26
CA GLU A 154 -8.54 8.26 19.45
C GLU A 154 -9.64 8.71 18.49
N THR A 155 -10.51 9.63 18.89
CA THR A 155 -11.54 10.21 18.01
C THR A 155 -10.91 10.88 16.78
N ILE A 156 -9.90 11.71 16.98
CA ILE A 156 -9.21 12.36 15.84
C ILE A 156 -8.47 11.35 14.97
N ILE A 157 -7.77 10.38 15.57
CA ILE A 157 -7.06 9.34 14.81
C ILE A 157 -8.04 8.48 14.02
N ASP A 158 -9.20 8.08 14.60
CA ASP A 158 -10.23 7.30 13.89
C ASP A 158 -10.76 8.08 12.68
N ALA A 159 -11.04 9.38 12.83
CA ALA A 159 -11.47 10.23 11.74
C ALA A 159 -10.40 10.31 10.64
N CYS A 160 -9.15 10.54 11.00
CA CYS A 160 -8.03 10.55 10.04
C CYS A 160 -7.85 9.18 9.34
N HIS A 161 -7.95 8.07 10.08
CA HIS A 161 -7.86 6.73 9.51
C HIS A 161 -8.97 6.46 8.49
N SER A 162 -10.15 7.05 8.64
CA SER A 162 -11.27 6.88 7.71
C SER A 162 -10.99 7.49 6.33
N ILE A 163 -10.16 8.54 6.26
CA ILE A 163 -9.81 9.28 5.03
C ILE A 163 -8.33 9.15 4.62
N LYS A 164 -7.55 8.29 5.28
CA LYS A 164 -6.09 8.18 5.09
C LYS A 164 -5.62 7.91 3.66
N TYR A 165 -6.49 7.43 2.79
CA TYR A 165 -6.21 7.19 1.38
C TYR A 165 -6.79 8.27 0.45
N GLN A 166 -7.43 9.31 0.98
CA GLN A 166 -7.86 10.51 0.25
C GLN A 166 -6.77 11.58 0.29
N ILE A 167 -5.58 11.17 -0.11
CA ILE A 167 -4.35 11.96 -0.25
C ILE A 167 -3.69 11.58 -1.58
N PRO A 168 -2.75 12.37 -2.13
CA PRO A 168 -2.06 12.03 -3.37
C PRO A 168 -1.42 10.64 -3.30
N ARG A 169 -1.78 9.77 -4.26
CA ARG A 169 -1.35 8.36 -4.26
C ARG A 169 -0.08 8.10 -5.07
N TYR A 170 0.41 9.11 -5.80
CA TYR A 170 1.57 8.97 -6.68
C TYR A 170 2.69 9.92 -6.27
N PRO A 171 3.97 9.47 -6.31
CA PRO A 171 5.11 10.31 -5.97
C PRO A 171 5.25 11.48 -6.94
N GLY A 172 5.90 12.55 -6.48
CA GLY A 172 6.19 13.73 -7.30
C GLY A 172 4.99 14.66 -7.54
N ILE A 173 3.80 14.35 -7.06
CA ILE A 173 2.65 15.26 -7.11
C ILE A 173 2.82 16.29 -5.98
N LYS A 174 3.26 17.49 -6.36
CA LYS A 174 3.38 18.61 -5.41
C LYS A 174 2.08 19.40 -5.37
N ARG A 175 1.46 19.47 -4.22
CA ARG A 175 0.35 20.38 -3.95
C ARG A 175 0.87 21.81 -4.03
N ARG A 176 0.31 22.61 -4.96
CA ARG A 176 0.61 24.03 -5.07
C ARG A 176 -0.20 24.81 -4.05
N SER A 177 0.41 25.83 -3.48
CA SER A 177 -0.32 26.74 -2.60
C SER A 177 -1.38 27.54 -3.38
N HIS A 178 -2.44 27.96 -2.71
CA HIS A 178 -3.47 28.82 -3.33
C HIS A 178 -2.87 30.10 -3.93
N ALA A 179 -1.84 30.68 -3.29
CA ALA A 179 -1.15 31.86 -3.79
C ALA A 179 -0.41 31.60 -5.12
N GLU A 180 0.28 30.45 -5.24
CA GLU A 180 0.94 30.06 -6.47
C GLU A 180 -0.06 29.81 -7.61
N LEU A 181 -1.14 29.07 -7.31
CA LEU A 181 -2.21 28.83 -8.28
C LEU A 181 -2.86 30.14 -8.73
N LYS A 182 -3.12 31.05 -7.81
CA LYS A 182 -3.70 32.38 -8.11
C LYS A 182 -2.80 33.19 -9.07
N GLN A 183 -1.48 33.14 -8.90
CA GLN A 183 -0.55 33.80 -9.80
C GLN A 183 -0.58 33.16 -11.21
N ILE A 184 -0.59 31.82 -11.27
CA ILE A 184 -0.64 31.08 -12.54
C ILE A 184 -1.93 31.41 -13.30
N TYR A 185 -3.08 31.36 -12.63
CA TYR A 185 -4.37 31.64 -13.28
C TYR A 185 -4.55 33.12 -13.62
N ALA A 186 -4.06 34.03 -12.81
CA ALA A 186 -4.04 35.46 -13.15
C ALA A 186 -3.24 35.74 -14.42
N GLN A 187 -2.11 35.04 -14.61
CA GLN A 187 -1.33 35.15 -15.86
C GLN A 187 -2.07 34.52 -17.03
N LYS A 188 -2.68 33.34 -16.88
CA LYS A 188 -3.48 32.69 -17.93
C LYS A 188 -4.64 33.58 -18.39
N ILE A 189 -5.36 34.22 -17.47
CA ILE A 189 -6.44 35.16 -17.76
C ILE A 189 -5.93 36.37 -18.56
N LEU A 190 -4.74 36.92 -18.23
CA LEU A 190 -4.15 38.03 -18.95
C LEU A 190 -3.69 37.67 -20.37
N GLU A 191 -3.30 36.42 -20.58
CA GLU A 191 -2.84 35.90 -21.88
C GLU A 191 -3.99 35.30 -22.69
N ASP A 192 -5.18 35.17 -22.13
CA ASP A 192 -6.34 34.59 -22.78
C ASP A 192 -6.88 35.49 -23.88
N THR A 193 -6.78 35.03 -25.12
CA THR A 193 -7.30 35.72 -26.32
C THR A 193 -8.57 35.13 -26.87
N ILE A 194 -9.02 34.00 -26.32
CA ILE A 194 -10.18 33.23 -26.83
C ILE A 194 -11.35 33.17 -25.84
N GLY A 195 -11.21 33.72 -24.62
CA GLY A 195 -12.24 33.75 -23.60
C GLY A 195 -12.44 32.43 -22.83
N GLU A 196 -11.40 31.60 -22.78
CA GLU A 196 -11.44 30.33 -22.04
C GLU A 196 -11.61 30.55 -20.51
N TYR A 197 -11.12 31.69 -19.99
CA TYR A 197 -11.13 32.03 -18.58
C TYR A 197 -12.04 33.19 -18.22
N ASP A 198 -13.00 33.60 -19.08
CA ASP A 198 -13.88 34.74 -18.86
C ASP A 198 -14.71 34.62 -17.57
N ASP A 199 -15.17 33.41 -17.24
CA ASP A 199 -15.97 33.11 -16.06
C ASP A 199 -15.14 32.54 -14.89
N PHE A 200 -13.79 32.56 -14.94
CA PHE A 200 -12.95 31.93 -13.92
C PHE A 200 -12.85 32.79 -12.65
N ASP A 201 -13.35 32.23 -11.53
CA ASP A 201 -13.32 32.92 -10.23
C ASP A 201 -12.00 32.68 -9.48
N LEU A 202 -11.11 33.69 -9.50
CA LEU A 202 -9.86 33.69 -8.74
C LEU A 202 -10.03 33.72 -7.22
N GLN A 203 -11.25 33.84 -6.69
CA GLN A 203 -11.53 33.76 -5.26
C GLN A 203 -12.01 32.38 -4.84
N LYS A 204 -12.25 31.47 -5.77
CA LYS A 204 -12.62 30.08 -5.48
C LYS A 204 -11.52 29.39 -4.68
N ILE A 205 -11.89 28.58 -3.72
CA ILE A 205 -10.98 27.77 -2.90
C ILE A 205 -11.49 26.33 -2.89
N PRO A 206 -10.70 25.35 -3.36
CA PRO A 206 -9.44 25.51 -4.10
C PRO A 206 -9.66 25.99 -5.56
N LEU A 207 -8.64 26.56 -6.19
CA LEU A 207 -8.69 26.95 -7.60
C LEU A 207 -8.67 25.77 -8.57
N GLU A 208 -8.04 24.67 -8.17
CA GLU A 208 -8.08 23.36 -8.82
C GLU A 208 -8.62 22.35 -7.81
N HIS A 209 -9.27 21.27 -8.26
CA HIS A 209 -9.73 20.22 -7.36
C HIS A 209 -8.58 19.71 -6.48
N ASP A 210 -8.80 19.64 -5.17
CA ASP A 210 -7.79 19.19 -4.23
C ASP A 210 -8.05 17.74 -3.82
N TYR A 211 -7.15 16.85 -4.21
CA TYR A 211 -7.21 15.42 -3.90
C TYR A 211 -6.61 15.06 -2.54
N ASN A 212 -6.12 16.06 -1.79
CA ASN A 212 -5.65 15.87 -0.42
C ASN A 212 -6.67 16.43 0.58
N ILE A 213 -7.72 15.65 0.84
CA ILE A 213 -8.77 16.04 1.78
C ILE A 213 -8.18 16.29 3.17
N MET A 214 -7.22 15.45 3.62
CA MET A 214 -6.63 15.56 4.95
C MET A 214 -5.88 16.87 5.15
N SER A 215 -4.96 17.21 4.25
CA SER A 215 -4.26 18.49 4.29
C SER A 215 -5.22 19.66 4.10
N PHE A 216 -6.23 19.56 3.21
CA PHE A 216 -7.21 20.63 3.00
C PHE A 216 -8.00 20.95 4.27
N ILE A 217 -8.51 19.92 4.96
CA ILE A 217 -9.20 20.09 6.25
C ILE A 217 -8.25 20.68 7.29
N SER A 218 -7.03 20.17 7.40
CA SER A 218 -6.02 20.67 8.32
C SER A 218 -5.73 22.16 8.11
N ASP A 219 -5.64 22.62 6.86
CA ASP A 219 -5.32 24.01 6.52
C ASP A 219 -6.50 24.98 6.75
N HIS A 220 -7.74 24.53 6.52
CA HIS A 220 -8.89 25.43 6.40
C HIS A 220 -9.93 25.26 7.51
N SER A 221 -10.01 24.13 8.23
CA SER A 221 -10.96 23.95 9.33
C SER A 221 -10.76 25.00 10.42
N ARG A 222 -11.86 25.61 10.89
CA ARG A 222 -11.89 26.58 12.00
C ARG A 222 -11.98 25.92 13.37
N ASN A 223 -12.28 24.62 13.39
CA ASN A 223 -12.57 23.87 14.61
C ASN A 223 -11.35 23.14 15.18
N LEU A 224 -10.31 22.92 14.39
CA LEU A 224 -9.14 22.14 14.79
C LEU A 224 -8.14 22.96 15.60
N ASN A 225 -7.70 22.41 16.72
CA ASN A 225 -6.57 22.91 17.50
C ASN A 225 -5.23 22.44 16.86
N GLU A 226 -4.12 23.02 17.31
CA GLU A 226 -2.79 22.69 16.82
C GLU A 226 -2.43 21.21 17.02
N TRP A 227 -2.72 20.65 18.19
CA TRP A 227 -2.44 19.24 18.45
C TRP A 227 -3.25 18.28 17.57
N GLN A 228 -4.48 18.63 17.17
CA GLN A 228 -5.31 17.85 16.26
C GLN A 228 -4.72 17.89 14.85
N ARG A 229 -4.29 19.07 14.37
CA ARG A 229 -3.59 19.21 13.09
C ARG A 229 -2.29 18.40 13.04
N ASN A 230 -1.55 18.36 14.16
CA ASN A 230 -0.34 17.55 14.28
C ASN A 230 -0.67 16.04 14.19
N LEU A 231 -1.77 15.58 14.79
CA LEU A 231 -2.23 14.18 14.63
C LEU A 231 -2.60 13.87 13.17
N MET A 232 -3.29 14.79 12.48
CA MET A 232 -3.60 14.64 11.06
C MET A 232 -2.32 14.51 10.23
N SER A 233 -1.32 15.35 10.45
CA SER A 233 -0.02 15.28 9.78
C SER A 233 0.68 13.94 10.04
N ILE A 234 0.66 13.41 11.25
CA ILE A 234 1.24 12.10 11.60
C ILE A 234 0.54 10.97 10.82
N VAL A 235 -0.79 11.00 10.73
CA VAL A 235 -1.53 9.97 9.97
C VAL A 235 -1.30 10.10 8.48
N GLU A 236 -1.23 11.32 7.95
CA GLU A 236 -0.93 11.60 6.54
C GLU A 236 0.46 11.10 6.15
N GLU A 237 1.50 11.46 6.92
CA GLU A 237 2.88 10.98 6.70
C GLU A 237 2.97 9.45 6.77
N SER A 238 2.31 8.84 7.75
CA SER A 238 2.20 7.39 7.85
C SER A 238 1.57 6.79 6.60
N SER A 239 0.51 7.40 6.09
CA SER A 239 -0.20 6.92 4.90
C SER A 239 0.66 7.05 3.64
N HIS A 240 1.37 8.14 3.45
CA HIS A 240 2.32 8.32 2.35
C HIS A 240 3.41 7.24 2.34
N TYR A 241 3.88 6.81 3.50
CA TYR A 241 4.86 5.73 3.60
C TYR A 241 4.29 4.37 3.18
N PHE A 242 3.01 4.05 3.49
CA PHE A 242 2.42 2.75 3.18
C PHE A 242 1.76 2.68 1.79
N ILE A 243 1.39 3.80 1.18
CA ILE A 243 0.74 3.84 -0.14
C ILE A 243 1.57 3.12 -1.22
N PRO A 244 2.89 3.35 -1.37
CA PRO A 244 3.71 2.65 -2.35
C PRO A 244 3.66 1.13 -2.21
N GLN A 245 3.68 0.61 -0.99
CA GLN A 245 3.61 -0.82 -0.71
C GLN A 245 2.25 -1.40 -1.16
N ALA A 246 1.16 -0.66 -0.95
CA ALA A 246 -0.17 -1.07 -1.42
C ALA A 246 -0.27 -1.06 -2.95
N LEU A 247 0.32 -0.06 -3.61
CA LEU A 247 0.25 0.13 -5.07
C LEU A 247 1.16 -0.80 -5.87
N THR A 248 2.06 -1.53 -5.22
CA THR A 248 3.07 -2.38 -5.88
C THR A 248 3.10 -3.80 -5.33
N LYS A 249 2.05 -4.24 -4.66
CA LYS A 249 2.05 -5.53 -3.98
C LYS A 249 2.29 -6.71 -4.92
N VAL A 250 1.61 -6.75 -6.07
CA VAL A 250 1.77 -7.84 -7.07
C VAL A 250 3.19 -7.87 -7.62
N MET A 251 3.71 -6.70 -7.97
CA MET A 251 5.07 -6.59 -8.49
C MET A 251 6.12 -6.93 -7.44
N ASN A 252 6.02 -6.36 -6.26
CA ASN A 252 6.99 -6.52 -5.19
C ASN A 252 7.11 -7.97 -4.73
N GLU A 253 5.96 -8.64 -4.52
CA GLU A 253 5.94 -10.07 -4.18
C GLU A 253 6.45 -10.93 -5.34
N GLY A 254 6.02 -10.64 -6.58
CA GLY A 254 6.48 -11.36 -7.76
C GLY A 254 7.97 -11.22 -8.02
N TRP A 255 8.52 -10.01 -7.85
CA TRP A 255 9.95 -9.73 -7.95
C TRP A 255 10.76 -10.49 -6.90
N ALA A 256 10.35 -10.41 -5.65
CA ALA A 256 11.03 -11.09 -4.56
C ALA A 256 11.01 -12.63 -4.74
N VAL A 257 9.92 -13.20 -5.28
CA VAL A 257 9.84 -14.62 -5.63
C VAL A 257 10.79 -14.96 -6.77
N LEU A 258 10.83 -14.17 -7.85
CA LEU A 258 11.76 -14.40 -8.96
C LEU A 258 13.21 -14.39 -8.45
N MET A 259 13.56 -13.41 -7.62
CA MET A 259 14.91 -13.27 -7.13
C MET A 259 15.30 -14.38 -6.15
N HIS A 260 14.41 -14.74 -5.20
CA HIS A 260 14.75 -15.84 -4.30
C HIS A 260 14.91 -17.17 -5.05
N GLU A 261 14.11 -17.43 -6.07
CA GLU A 261 14.28 -18.64 -6.89
C GLU A 261 15.64 -18.66 -7.61
N LYS A 262 16.00 -17.56 -8.26
CA LYS A 262 17.28 -17.43 -8.98
C LYS A 262 18.47 -17.57 -8.04
N ILE A 263 18.47 -16.84 -6.95
CA ILE A 263 19.56 -16.85 -5.95
C ILE A 263 19.71 -18.23 -5.34
N VAL A 264 18.62 -18.85 -4.88
CA VAL A 264 18.70 -20.15 -4.20
C VAL A 264 19.12 -21.27 -5.16
N LYS A 265 18.74 -21.22 -6.45
CA LYS A 265 19.23 -22.17 -7.46
C LYS A 265 20.76 -22.10 -7.64
N GLU A 266 21.36 -20.90 -7.59
CA GLU A 266 22.81 -20.73 -7.74
C GLU A 266 23.60 -21.04 -6.47
N LEU A 267 22.95 -21.01 -5.29
CA LEU A 267 23.60 -21.36 -4.01
C LEU A 267 24.08 -22.82 -3.94
N ASN A 268 23.62 -23.68 -4.87
CA ASN A 268 23.96 -25.12 -4.88
C ASN A 268 23.74 -25.77 -3.52
N LEU A 269 22.55 -25.57 -2.95
CA LEU A 269 22.18 -26.07 -1.63
C LEU A 269 22.29 -27.60 -1.56
N PRO A 270 22.73 -28.17 -0.43
CA PRO A 270 22.59 -29.59 -0.17
C PRO A 270 21.12 -30.05 -0.29
N ASP A 271 20.90 -31.28 -0.76
CA ASP A 271 19.55 -31.85 -0.98
C ASP A 271 18.63 -31.71 0.24
N LYS A 272 19.20 -31.83 1.45
CA LYS A 272 18.45 -31.67 2.72
C LYS A 272 17.80 -30.28 2.88
N TYR A 273 18.31 -29.26 2.19
CA TYR A 273 17.76 -27.89 2.17
C TYR A 273 17.04 -27.59 0.85
N TYR A 274 17.57 -28.10 -0.28
CA TYR A 274 17.00 -27.80 -1.59
C TYR A 274 15.62 -28.41 -1.81
N ILE A 275 15.43 -29.68 -1.43
CA ILE A 275 14.13 -30.35 -1.60
C ILE A 275 13.00 -29.67 -0.80
N PRO A 276 13.18 -29.38 0.51
CA PRO A 276 12.19 -28.59 1.27
C PRO A 276 11.97 -27.18 0.70
N PHE A 277 13.03 -26.51 0.22
CA PHE A 277 12.91 -25.22 -0.47
C PHE A 277 11.98 -25.29 -1.67
N VAL A 278 12.18 -26.23 -2.59
CA VAL A 278 11.33 -26.40 -3.79
C VAL A 278 9.87 -26.61 -3.41
N LYS A 279 9.62 -27.42 -2.37
CA LYS A 279 8.26 -27.64 -1.84
C LYS A 279 7.64 -26.35 -1.33
N LEU A 280 8.38 -25.56 -0.56
CA LEU A 280 7.91 -24.30 0.02
C LEU A 280 7.68 -23.24 -1.07
N HIS A 281 8.61 -23.08 -2.00
CA HIS A 281 8.47 -22.20 -3.15
C HIS A 281 7.16 -22.50 -3.92
N ASN A 282 6.92 -23.77 -4.26
CA ASN A 282 5.70 -24.16 -4.95
C ASN A 282 4.42 -23.91 -4.13
N GLN A 283 4.49 -23.91 -2.80
CA GLN A 283 3.36 -23.53 -1.94
C GLN A 283 3.10 -22.01 -1.98
N VAL A 284 4.15 -21.18 -2.03
CA VAL A 284 4.05 -19.72 -2.11
C VAL A 284 3.40 -19.30 -3.43
N VAL A 285 3.84 -19.88 -4.55
CA VAL A 285 3.35 -19.53 -5.90
C VAL A 285 2.11 -20.29 -6.35
N ARG A 286 1.47 -21.09 -5.51
CA ARG A 286 0.28 -21.84 -5.90
C ARG A 286 -0.92 -20.92 -6.16
N THR A 287 -1.80 -21.33 -7.05
CA THR A 287 -3.10 -20.68 -7.25
C THR A 287 -4.06 -20.91 -6.07
N HIS A 288 -4.97 -19.98 -5.86
CA HIS A 288 -6.05 -20.08 -4.86
C HIS A 288 -7.39 -19.93 -5.56
N LEU A 289 -8.34 -20.81 -5.23
CA LEU A 289 -9.71 -20.66 -5.73
C LEU A 289 -10.36 -19.39 -5.15
N GLY A 290 -10.97 -18.59 -6.03
CA GLY A 290 -11.74 -17.42 -5.65
C GLY A 290 -10.93 -16.19 -5.21
N ARG A 291 -9.60 -16.19 -5.36
CA ARG A 291 -8.76 -15.00 -5.14
C ARG A 291 -7.46 -15.10 -5.93
N VAL A 292 -6.97 -13.95 -6.36
CA VAL A 292 -5.67 -13.86 -7.00
C VAL A 292 -4.56 -13.96 -5.96
N ASN A 293 -3.58 -14.82 -6.21
CA ASN A 293 -2.35 -14.86 -5.44
C ASN A 293 -1.35 -13.86 -6.04
N PRO A 294 -0.97 -12.76 -5.36
CA PRO A 294 -0.04 -11.78 -5.90
C PRO A 294 1.34 -12.36 -6.20
N TYR A 295 1.82 -13.30 -5.39
CA TYR A 295 3.08 -14.02 -5.63
C TYR A 295 3.03 -14.77 -6.97
N HIS A 296 1.98 -15.56 -7.19
CA HIS A 296 1.78 -16.32 -8.43
C HIS A 296 1.70 -15.39 -9.65
N LEU A 297 0.85 -14.37 -9.59
CA LEU A 297 0.62 -13.48 -10.72
C LEU A 297 1.88 -12.67 -11.07
N GLY A 298 2.47 -11.99 -10.09
CA GLY A 298 3.66 -11.17 -10.30
C GLY A 298 4.87 -11.99 -10.80
N TYR A 299 5.12 -13.15 -10.17
CA TYR A 299 6.21 -14.04 -10.54
C TYR A 299 6.09 -14.53 -12.00
N ASN A 300 4.92 -15.00 -12.42
CA ASN A 300 4.75 -15.51 -13.78
C ASN A 300 4.86 -14.39 -14.84
N ILE A 301 4.37 -13.17 -14.51
CA ILE A 301 4.55 -12.04 -15.43
C ILE A 301 6.04 -11.69 -15.57
N PHE A 302 6.81 -11.61 -14.48
CA PHE A 302 8.25 -11.36 -14.56
C PHE A 302 8.99 -12.47 -15.34
N LYS A 303 8.63 -13.73 -15.15
CA LYS A 303 9.19 -14.84 -15.95
C LYS A 303 8.92 -14.67 -17.44
N LYS A 304 7.70 -14.30 -17.82
CA LYS A 304 7.35 -14.06 -19.22
C LYS A 304 8.11 -12.88 -19.81
N ILE A 305 8.33 -11.81 -19.04
CA ILE A 305 9.17 -10.68 -19.44
C ILE A 305 10.60 -11.17 -19.69
N GLU A 306 11.17 -11.96 -18.76
CA GLU A 306 12.52 -12.50 -18.91
C GLU A 306 12.66 -13.40 -20.13
N GLU A 307 11.70 -14.31 -20.37
CA GLU A 307 11.69 -15.21 -21.51
C GLU A 307 11.61 -14.47 -22.85
N ARG A 308 10.83 -13.40 -22.91
CA ARG A 308 10.60 -12.63 -24.13
C ARG A 308 11.68 -11.59 -24.39
N ASP A 309 12.07 -10.81 -23.38
CA ASP A 309 12.84 -9.58 -23.52
C ASP A 309 14.16 -9.61 -22.72
N GLY A 310 14.42 -10.68 -21.97
CA GLY A 310 15.61 -10.84 -21.14
C GLY A 310 15.51 -10.22 -19.74
N PHE A 311 16.49 -10.52 -18.88
CA PHE A 311 16.46 -10.10 -17.47
C PHE A 311 16.57 -8.59 -17.27
N GLU A 312 17.28 -7.88 -18.16
CA GLU A 312 17.37 -6.40 -18.14
C GLU A 312 15.98 -5.74 -18.27
N ALA A 313 15.06 -6.34 -19.03
CA ALA A 313 13.69 -5.86 -19.13
C ALA A 313 12.93 -6.05 -17.80
N CYS A 314 13.23 -7.08 -17.02
CA CYS A 314 12.68 -7.26 -15.68
C CYS A 314 13.16 -6.17 -14.72
N LEU A 315 14.46 -5.80 -14.76
CA LEU A 315 15.01 -4.70 -13.97
C LEU A 315 14.31 -3.37 -14.29
N LEU A 316 14.10 -3.08 -15.59
CA LEU A 316 13.38 -1.88 -16.02
C LEU A 316 11.92 -1.91 -15.57
N ALA A 317 11.23 -3.03 -15.75
CA ALA A 317 9.82 -3.16 -15.33
C ALA A 317 9.69 -2.94 -13.81
N ARG A 318 10.58 -3.55 -13.00
CA ARG A 318 10.66 -3.37 -11.55
C ARG A 318 10.79 -1.88 -11.16
N GLU A 319 11.55 -1.10 -11.95
CA GLU A 319 11.84 0.30 -11.65
C GLU A 319 10.67 1.25 -11.97
N VAL A 320 10.00 1.04 -13.12
CA VAL A 320 9.09 2.06 -13.70
C VAL A 320 7.61 1.81 -13.48
N HIS A 321 7.18 0.60 -13.13
CA HIS A 321 5.77 0.25 -13.00
C HIS A 321 5.26 0.24 -11.56
N ASN A 322 3.94 0.38 -11.41
CA ASN A 322 3.14 -0.07 -10.29
C ASN A 322 2.22 -1.21 -10.75
N ASP A 323 1.46 -1.82 -9.84
CA ASP A 323 0.61 -2.98 -10.18
C ASP A 323 -0.34 -2.71 -11.35
N ILE A 324 -0.96 -1.52 -11.40
CA ILE A 324 -1.89 -1.14 -12.46
C ILE A 324 -1.20 -1.10 -13.82
N THR A 325 -0.10 -0.36 -13.91
CA THR A 325 0.63 -0.21 -15.18
C THR A 325 1.34 -1.50 -15.57
N PHE A 326 1.78 -2.29 -14.60
CA PHE A 326 2.39 -3.59 -14.82
C PHE A 326 1.39 -4.60 -15.43
N LEU A 327 0.22 -4.76 -14.81
CA LEU A 327 -0.82 -5.63 -15.34
C LEU A 327 -1.32 -5.16 -16.71
N ARG A 328 -1.49 -3.84 -16.91
CA ARG A 328 -1.95 -3.28 -18.18
C ARG A 328 -0.94 -3.52 -19.31
N SER A 329 0.36 -3.48 -19.00
CA SER A 329 1.43 -3.61 -20.02
C SER A 329 1.79 -5.05 -20.35
N TYR A 330 1.68 -5.97 -19.40
CA TYR A 330 2.24 -7.32 -19.54
C TYR A 330 1.22 -8.45 -19.39
N LEU A 331 0.02 -8.20 -18.88
CA LEU A 331 -1.02 -9.23 -18.79
C LEU A 331 -1.84 -9.22 -20.09
N ASP A 332 -1.36 -9.95 -21.08
CA ASP A 332 -1.99 -10.14 -22.38
C ASP A 332 -2.91 -11.38 -22.42
N GLU A 333 -3.51 -11.65 -23.58
CA GLU A 333 -4.41 -12.79 -23.81
C GLU A 333 -3.74 -14.12 -23.47
N GLU A 334 -2.51 -14.34 -24.01
CA GLU A 334 -1.75 -15.58 -23.81
C GLU A 334 -1.53 -15.82 -22.32
N MET A 335 -1.10 -14.81 -21.58
CA MET A 335 -0.85 -14.91 -20.14
C MET A 335 -2.13 -15.13 -19.34
N CYS A 336 -3.22 -14.45 -19.67
CA CYS A 336 -4.52 -14.67 -19.02
C CYS A 336 -4.99 -16.13 -19.18
N GLN A 337 -4.79 -16.71 -20.36
CA GLN A 337 -5.16 -18.09 -20.66
C GLN A 337 -4.22 -19.09 -19.97
N GLU A 338 -2.89 -18.91 -20.04
CA GLU A 338 -1.88 -19.77 -19.38
C GLU A 338 -2.09 -19.82 -17.87
N LEU A 339 -2.40 -18.70 -17.24
CA LEU A 339 -2.64 -18.61 -15.80
C LEU A 339 -4.08 -19.00 -15.39
N ASN A 340 -4.92 -19.37 -16.35
CA ASN A 340 -6.32 -19.71 -16.14
C ASN A 340 -7.04 -18.63 -15.29
N LEU A 341 -6.86 -17.36 -15.66
CA LEU A 341 -7.48 -16.26 -14.95
C LEU A 341 -8.95 -16.14 -15.34
N PHE A 342 -9.76 -15.72 -14.39
CA PHE A 342 -11.17 -15.40 -14.61
C PHE A 342 -11.61 -14.32 -13.62
N SER A 343 -12.63 -13.54 -14.00
CA SER A 343 -13.28 -12.65 -13.04
C SER A 343 -14.41 -13.38 -12.32
N TYR A 344 -14.62 -13.00 -11.07
CA TYR A 344 -15.66 -13.61 -10.24
C TYR A 344 -16.27 -12.59 -9.27
N SER A 345 -17.53 -12.81 -8.93
CA SER A 345 -18.23 -12.08 -7.88
C SER A 345 -18.64 -13.00 -6.74
N TYR A 346 -18.57 -12.46 -5.52
CA TYR A 346 -19.08 -13.16 -4.34
C TYR A 346 -20.54 -12.79 -4.10
N LYS A 347 -21.43 -13.76 -4.24
CA LYS A 347 -22.88 -13.60 -3.99
C LYS A 347 -23.19 -13.80 -2.51
N LYS A 348 -23.05 -12.72 -1.72
CA LYS A 348 -23.23 -12.71 -0.25
C LYS A 348 -24.58 -13.32 0.20
N SER A 349 -25.65 -13.18 -0.59
CA SER A 349 -26.99 -13.70 -0.27
C SER A 349 -27.11 -15.24 -0.33
N LYS A 350 -26.17 -15.91 -1.00
CA LYS A 350 -26.20 -17.36 -1.25
C LYS A 350 -24.87 -18.06 -0.89
N ASP A 351 -23.92 -17.33 -0.35
CA ASP A 351 -22.59 -17.82 0.10
C ASP A 351 -21.84 -18.62 -0.97
N TYR A 352 -21.84 -18.14 -2.22
CA TYR A 352 -21.07 -18.75 -3.29
C TYR A 352 -20.36 -17.72 -4.17
N VAL A 353 -19.27 -18.18 -4.82
CA VAL A 353 -18.53 -17.44 -5.84
C VAL A 353 -19.09 -17.81 -7.20
N SER A 354 -19.48 -16.81 -8.01
CA SER A 354 -19.83 -17.03 -9.41
C SER A 354 -18.70 -16.50 -10.31
N ILE A 355 -18.39 -17.27 -11.36
CA ILE A 355 -17.49 -16.78 -12.42
C ILE A 355 -18.32 -15.89 -13.32
N ASP A 356 -17.86 -14.66 -13.52
CA ASP A 356 -18.54 -13.65 -14.33
C ASP A 356 -17.99 -13.65 -15.77
N GLU A 357 -16.67 -13.76 -15.94
CA GLU A 357 -16.00 -13.82 -17.24
C GLU A 357 -14.84 -14.80 -17.20
N THR A 358 -14.56 -15.43 -18.33
CA THR A 358 -13.40 -16.33 -18.54
C THR A 358 -12.40 -15.69 -19.49
N SER A 359 -11.13 -16.11 -19.41
CA SER A 359 -10.05 -15.60 -20.27
C SER A 359 -10.01 -16.27 -21.64
N ASP A 360 -11.16 -16.33 -22.33
CA ASP A 360 -11.21 -16.70 -23.74
C ASP A 360 -10.91 -15.48 -24.63
N ASN A 361 -10.93 -15.66 -25.95
CA ASN A 361 -10.55 -14.63 -26.92
C ASN A 361 -11.36 -13.32 -26.82
N GLU A 362 -12.55 -13.34 -26.20
CA GLU A 362 -13.41 -12.19 -26.05
C GLU A 362 -13.42 -11.64 -24.59
N GLY A 363 -13.13 -12.49 -23.61
CA GLY A 363 -13.26 -12.19 -22.19
C GLY A 363 -11.96 -11.76 -21.48
N TRP A 364 -10.78 -12.04 -22.02
CA TRP A 364 -9.51 -11.79 -21.36
C TRP A 364 -9.30 -10.32 -20.98
N GLU A 365 -9.70 -9.38 -21.83
CA GLU A 365 -9.58 -7.93 -21.51
C GLU A 365 -10.46 -7.55 -20.31
N LYS A 366 -11.69 -8.08 -20.24
CA LYS A 366 -12.58 -7.85 -19.10
C LYS A 366 -12.02 -8.46 -17.82
N VAL A 367 -11.40 -9.66 -17.92
CA VAL A 367 -10.72 -10.29 -16.78
C VAL A 367 -9.55 -9.42 -16.30
N ARG A 368 -8.67 -9.00 -17.21
CA ARG A 368 -7.56 -8.08 -16.89
C ARG A 368 -8.07 -6.78 -16.24
N ASP A 369 -9.07 -6.15 -16.84
CA ASP A 369 -9.60 -4.88 -16.36
C ASP A 369 -10.31 -5.03 -15.00
N SER A 370 -10.96 -6.16 -14.76
CA SER A 370 -11.50 -6.52 -13.45
C SER A 370 -10.40 -6.65 -12.39
N LEU A 371 -9.29 -7.32 -12.72
CA LEU A 371 -8.13 -7.43 -11.83
C LEU A 371 -7.53 -6.06 -11.52
N ILE A 372 -7.34 -5.22 -12.55
CA ILE A 372 -6.82 -3.85 -12.38
C ILE A 372 -7.70 -3.03 -11.42
N LYS A 373 -9.02 -3.22 -11.45
CA LYS A 373 -9.94 -2.55 -10.51
C LYS A 373 -9.81 -3.01 -9.07
N THR A 374 -9.17 -4.14 -8.81
CA THR A 374 -9.05 -4.72 -7.46
C THR A 374 -7.65 -4.60 -6.85
N VAL A 375 -6.61 -4.37 -7.67
CA VAL A 375 -5.23 -4.25 -7.17
C VAL A 375 -4.93 -2.88 -6.57
N GLY A 376 -3.99 -2.85 -5.66
CA GLY A 376 -3.53 -1.63 -5.02
C GLY A 376 -4.64 -0.90 -4.27
N LEU A 377 -4.77 0.39 -4.50
CA LEU A 377 -5.82 1.24 -3.93
C LEU A 377 -7.01 1.47 -4.88
N ASN A 378 -7.08 0.77 -6.00
CA ASN A 378 -8.16 0.96 -6.98
C ASN A 378 -9.55 0.53 -6.47
N SER A 379 -9.59 -0.31 -5.42
CA SER A 379 -10.85 -0.66 -4.76
C SER A 379 -11.37 0.44 -3.83
N ILE A 380 -10.57 1.46 -3.56
CA ILE A 380 -10.92 2.57 -2.68
C ILE A 380 -11.36 3.76 -3.55
N PRO A 381 -12.57 4.30 -3.33
CA PRO A 381 -13.07 5.43 -4.11
C PRO A 381 -12.14 6.63 -3.99
N VAL A 382 -12.12 7.48 -5.02
CA VAL A 382 -11.42 8.75 -5.02
C VAL A 382 -12.43 9.85 -4.74
N ILE A 383 -12.21 10.61 -3.68
CA ILE A 383 -12.99 11.78 -3.31
C ILE A 383 -12.06 12.98 -3.27
N TYR A 384 -12.52 14.11 -3.79
CA TYR A 384 -11.74 15.34 -3.81
C TYR A 384 -12.56 16.52 -3.31
N VAL A 385 -11.85 17.58 -2.91
CA VAL A 385 -12.47 18.86 -2.59
C VAL A 385 -12.74 19.61 -3.89
N GLU A 386 -14.01 19.87 -4.14
CA GLU A 386 -14.45 20.66 -5.29
C GLU A 386 -14.42 22.14 -4.99
N GLU A 387 -14.90 22.53 -3.79
CA GLU A 387 -14.98 23.94 -3.37
C GLU A 387 -15.19 24.07 -1.86
N MET A 388 -14.68 25.13 -1.30
CA MET A 388 -15.08 25.67 0.00
C MET A 388 -15.87 26.97 -0.25
N GLN A 389 -17.15 26.99 0.09
CA GLN A 389 -18.02 28.15 -0.12
C GLN A 389 -17.73 29.29 0.86
N LYS A 390 -18.27 30.48 0.59
CA LYS A 390 -18.03 31.69 1.39
C LYS A 390 -18.56 31.58 2.81
N ASP A 391 -19.60 30.80 3.05
CA ASP A 391 -20.17 30.48 4.35
C ASP A 391 -19.42 29.36 5.09
N HIS A 392 -18.34 28.85 4.47
CA HIS A 392 -17.49 27.78 4.95
C HIS A 392 -18.09 26.36 4.75
N THR A 393 -19.10 26.20 3.94
CA THR A 393 -19.58 24.87 3.51
C THR A 393 -18.50 24.19 2.67
N LEU A 394 -18.14 22.94 3.00
CA LEU A 394 -17.16 22.13 2.27
C LEU A 394 -17.89 21.26 1.24
N ILE A 395 -17.59 21.43 -0.03
CA ILE A 395 -18.13 20.63 -1.12
C ILE A 395 -17.12 19.56 -1.53
N LEU A 396 -17.50 18.32 -1.35
CA LEU A 396 -16.75 17.15 -1.77
C LEU A 396 -17.43 16.47 -2.96
N ARG A 397 -16.62 15.84 -3.81
CA ARG A 397 -17.14 15.07 -4.96
C ARG A 397 -16.44 13.73 -5.08
N HIS A 398 -17.24 12.69 -5.31
CA HIS A 398 -16.74 11.36 -5.67
C HIS A 398 -16.41 11.31 -7.17
N GLU A 399 -15.17 10.94 -7.51
CA GLU A 399 -14.75 10.64 -8.88
C GLU A 399 -15.28 9.26 -9.26
N HIS A 400 -16.53 9.25 -9.78
CA HIS A 400 -17.26 8.02 -10.05
C HIS A 400 -16.67 7.27 -11.25
N ASP A 401 -16.18 6.06 -11.03
CA ASP A 401 -15.51 5.19 -12.01
C ASP A 401 -16.41 4.03 -12.53
N GLY A 402 -17.73 4.17 -12.37
CA GLY A 402 -18.73 3.15 -12.68
C GLY A 402 -19.09 2.27 -11.47
N ARG A 403 -18.53 2.56 -10.27
CA ARG A 403 -18.85 1.85 -9.03
C ARG A 403 -19.45 2.82 -8.02
N ASP A 404 -20.61 2.47 -7.50
CA ASP A 404 -21.28 3.25 -6.47
C ASP A 404 -20.57 3.15 -5.13
N LEU A 405 -20.69 4.18 -4.29
CA LEU A 405 -20.24 4.13 -2.92
C LEU A 405 -21.05 3.10 -2.10
N GLU A 406 -20.38 2.37 -1.22
CA GLU A 406 -21.08 1.58 -0.22
C GLU A 406 -21.65 2.52 0.85
N MET A 407 -22.98 2.66 0.84
CA MET A 407 -23.70 3.74 1.52
C MET A 407 -23.53 3.75 3.05
N GLN A 408 -23.38 2.58 3.69
CA GLN A 408 -23.23 2.51 5.14
C GLN A 408 -21.83 3.02 5.57
N TYR A 409 -20.78 2.60 4.83
CA TYR A 409 -19.44 3.12 5.07
C TYR A 409 -19.31 4.58 4.68
N ALA A 410 -19.88 5.00 3.55
CA ALA A 410 -19.86 6.38 3.10
C ALA A 410 -20.44 7.34 4.15
N ARG A 411 -21.60 7.00 4.73
CA ARG A 411 -22.21 7.78 5.82
C ARG A 411 -21.30 7.90 7.03
N LYS A 412 -20.66 6.79 7.44
CA LYS A 412 -19.77 6.81 8.61
C LYS A 412 -18.53 7.66 8.37
N VAL A 413 -17.91 7.55 7.19
CA VAL A 413 -16.77 8.40 6.80
C VAL A 413 -17.18 9.86 6.71
N PHE A 414 -18.37 10.14 6.19
CA PHE A 414 -18.91 11.48 6.10
C PHE A 414 -19.10 12.14 7.49
N GLU A 415 -19.63 11.39 8.47
CA GLU A 415 -19.71 11.85 9.86
C GLU A 415 -18.33 12.26 10.43
N TYR A 416 -17.29 11.47 10.18
CA TYR A 416 -15.91 11.80 10.58
C TYR A 416 -15.36 13.05 9.88
N ILE A 417 -15.67 13.24 8.61
CA ILE A 417 -15.27 14.46 7.88
C ILE A 417 -15.95 15.68 8.47
N GLN A 418 -17.27 15.59 8.77
CA GLN A 418 -18.01 16.69 9.43
C GLN A 418 -17.42 17.03 10.78
N GLU A 419 -17.00 16.03 11.58
CA GLU A 419 -16.37 16.25 12.88
C GLU A 419 -15.03 16.99 12.74
N LEU A 420 -14.19 16.61 11.79
CA LEU A 420 -12.92 17.29 11.51
C LEU A 420 -13.12 18.70 10.93
N TRP A 421 -14.11 18.89 10.08
CA TRP A 421 -14.38 20.17 9.43
C TRP A 421 -15.01 21.19 10.39
N GLY A 422 -15.99 20.75 11.17
CA GLY A 422 -16.67 21.52 12.20
C GLY A 422 -17.79 22.45 11.70
N ASP A 423 -18.01 22.52 10.38
CA ASP A 423 -19.07 23.26 9.71
C ASP A 423 -19.82 22.33 8.74
N GLU A 424 -20.69 22.89 7.89
CA GLU A 424 -21.46 22.11 6.90
C GLU A 424 -20.54 21.46 5.86
N VAL A 425 -20.83 20.19 5.53
CA VAL A 425 -20.16 19.42 4.49
C VAL A 425 -21.21 18.83 3.58
N GLN A 426 -20.99 18.87 2.28
CA GLN A 426 -21.81 18.22 1.25
C GLN A 426 -20.95 17.31 0.40
N LEU A 427 -21.39 16.07 0.17
CA LEU A 427 -20.71 15.12 -0.70
C LEU A 427 -21.63 14.74 -1.86
N TYR A 428 -21.18 14.99 -3.08
CA TYR A 428 -21.88 14.61 -4.30
C TYR A 428 -21.30 13.32 -4.90
N THR A 429 -22.19 12.39 -5.26
CA THR A 429 -21.85 11.13 -5.92
C THR A 429 -22.92 10.76 -6.95
N LEU A 430 -22.64 9.77 -7.80
CA LEU A 430 -23.67 9.07 -8.56
C LEU A 430 -24.07 7.80 -7.81
N LEU A 431 -25.36 7.50 -7.75
CA LEU A 431 -25.91 6.27 -7.24
C LEU A 431 -26.93 5.75 -8.27
N GLU A 432 -26.71 4.54 -8.78
CA GLU A 432 -27.53 3.97 -9.85
C GLU A 432 -27.67 4.91 -11.07
N GLY A 433 -26.67 5.77 -11.32
CA GLY A 433 -26.65 6.74 -12.42
C GLY A 433 -27.35 8.08 -12.14
N GLU A 434 -27.97 8.25 -10.97
CA GLU A 434 -28.57 9.51 -10.53
C GLU A 434 -27.66 10.27 -9.56
N LEU A 435 -27.69 11.62 -9.63
CA LEU A 435 -26.93 12.45 -8.71
C LEU A 435 -27.51 12.35 -7.30
N TRP A 436 -26.64 12.02 -6.36
CA TRP A 436 -26.97 11.87 -4.94
C TRP A 436 -26.13 12.83 -4.10
N GLU A 437 -26.76 13.41 -3.06
CA GLU A 437 -26.12 14.31 -2.09
C GLU A 437 -26.27 13.75 -0.67
N PHE A 438 -25.17 13.84 0.11
CA PHE A 438 -25.13 13.56 1.55
C PHE A 438 -25.18 14.85 2.34
#